data_97dc00242c43d7ee174df2cb09ccf5c9
#
_entry.id   97dc00242c43d7ee174df2cb09ccf5c9
#
_cell.length_a   1.000
_cell.length_b   1.000
_cell.length_c   1.000
_cell.angle_alpha   90.00
_cell.angle_beta   90.00
_cell.angle_gamma   90.00
#
_symmetry.space_group_name_H-M   'P 1'
#
loop_
_entity.id
_entity.type
_entity.pdbx_description
1 polymer ?
#
loop_
_entity_poly.entity_id
_entity_poly.type
_entity_poly.pdbx_seq_one_letter_code
_entity_poly.pdbx_strand_id
1 'polypeptide(L)'
;PAWIIFFILSVLALEILSIPRFITLDDEALEIHCVVDMTRIHVEDIESIRRIGREEFKRLTPLLGSYGFGGYFGYCFDFSQWNFYKLYATERKRLVLIEDIYEDSYIVSCSDPDTLVDLAIRARDRKREEIFRATVMNENRPAPTDLPE
;
A
#
# COMPACT_ATOMS: atom_id res chain seq x y z
N PRO A 1 34.60 9.90 -19.67
CA PRO A 1 33.37 9.83 -19.00
C PRO A 1 32.97 8.54 -18.30
N ALA A 2 33.91 7.88 -17.61
CA ALA A 2 33.59 6.69 -16.81
C ALA A 2 32.53 6.99 -15.72
N TRP A 3 32.52 8.19 -15.17
CA TRP A 3 31.54 8.62 -14.18
C TRP A 3 30.10 8.71 -14.72
N ILE A 4 29.91 9.00 -16.01
CA ILE A 4 28.58 8.98 -16.67
C ILE A 4 28.06 7.54 -16.73
N ILE A 5 28.92 6.59 -17.08
CA ILE A 5 28.56 5.17 -17.11
C ILE A 5 28.22 4.69 -15.71
N PHE A 6 29.01 5.08 -14.72
CA PHE A 6 28.74 4.75 -13.32
C PHE A 6 27.41 5.32 -12.84
N PHE A 7 27.11 6.58 -13.19
CA PHE A 7 25.83 7.22 -12.85
C PHE A 7 24.64 6.48 -13.49
N ILE A 8 24.74 6.14 -14.79
CA ILE A 8 23.69 5.39 -15.49
C ILE A 8 23.49 4.02 -14.87
N LEU A 9 24.56 3.30 -14.55
CA LEU A 9 24.48 1.99 -13.88
C LEU A 9 23.87 2.11 -12.48
N SER A 10 24.18 3.17 -11.74
CA SER A 10 23.58 3.41 -10.43
C SER A 10 22.08 3.68 -10.51
N VAL A 11 21.64 4.48 -11.48
CA VAL A 11 20.21 4.73 -11.70
C VAL A 11 19.49 3.45 -12.10
N LEU A 12 20.05 2.67 -13.03
CA LEU A 12 19.48 1.37 -13.42
C LEU A 12 19.43 0.38 -12.26
N ALA A 13 20.44 0.36 -11.39
CA ALA A 13 20.45 -0.48 -10.21
C ALA A 13 19.34 -0.07 -9.24
N LEU A 14 19.16 1.22 -8.99
CA LEU A 14 18.08 1.73 -8.13
C LEU A 14 16.69 1.38 -8.69
N GLU A 15 16.50 1.46 -10.00
CA GLU A 15 15.23 1.06 -10.64
C GLU A 15 14.95 -0.45 -10.43
N ILE A 16 15.95 -1.30 -10.65
CA ILE A 16 15.82 -2.76 -10.47
C ILE A 16 15.53 -3.10 -9.00
N LEU A 17 16.16 -2.40 -8.06
CA LEU A 17 16.00 -2.60 -6.64
C LEU A 17 14.61 -2.17 -6.12
N SER A 18 13.92 -1.29 -6.82
CA SER A 18 12.57 -0.80 -6.47
C SER A 18 11.43 -1.68 -7.02
N ILE A 19 11.72 -2.74 -7.77
CA ILE A 19 10.69 -3.61 -8.34
C ILE A 19 9.96 -4.37 -7.23
N PRO A 20 8.62 -4.25 -7.13
CA PRO A 20 7.84 -5.03 -6.17
C PRO A 20 7.89 -6.53 -6.53
N ARG A 21 8.14 -7.38 -5.55
CA ARG A 21 8.25 -8.83 -5.75
C ARG A 21 7.01 -9.59 -5.34
N PHE A 22 6.48 -9.29 -4.18
CA PHE A 22 5.30 -9.95 -3.64
C PHE A 22 4.59 -9.06 -2.62
N ILE A 23 3.33 -9.38 -2.40
CA ILE A 23 2.49 -8.73 -1.40
C ILE A 23 2.13 -9.79 -0.37
N THR A 24 2.31 -9.46 0.90
CA THR A 24 1.90 -10.29 2.02
C THR A 24 0.76 -9.58 2.75
N LEU A 25 -0.30 -10.29 3.02
CA LEU A 25 -1.38 -9.84 3.88
C LEU A 25 -1.37 -10.70 5.13
N ASP A 26 -1.15 -10.06 6.27
CA ASP A 26 -1.26 -10.64 7.60
C ASP A 26 -2.44 -10.00 8.35
N ASP A 27 -2.75 -10.51 9.54
CA ASP A 27 -3.86 -9.99 10.37
C ASP A 27 -3.61 -8.55 10.87
N GLU A 28 -2.38 -8.07 10.84
CA GLU A 28 -2.00 -6.73 11.29
C GLU A 28 -1.71 -5.76 10.16
N ALA A 29 -1.14 -6.21 9.06
CA ALA A 29 -0.68 -5.33 7.99
C ALA A 29 -0.71 -5.99 6.62
N LEU A 30 -0.85 -5.14 5.60
CA LEU A 30 -0.56 -5.44 4.22
C LEU A 30 0.84 -4.91 3.91
N GLU A 31 1.74 -5.79 3.51
CA GLU A 31 3.12 -5.48 3.23
C GLU A 31 3.42 -5.65 1.73
N ILE A 32 3.97 -4.60 1.14
CA ILE A 32 4.42 -4.59 -0.25
C ILE A 32 5.95 -4.72 -0.22
N HIS A 33 6.43 -5.91 -0.56
CA HIS A 33 7.85 -6.20 -0.55
C HIS A 33 8.49 -5.83 -1.89
N CYS A 34 9.34 -4.81 -1.89
CA CYS A 34 10.26 -4.48 -2.96
C CYS A 34 11.61 -5.15 -2.71
N VAL A 35 12.57 -5.04 -3.65
CA VAL A 35 13.89 -5.67 -3.48
C VAL A 35 14.67 -5.11 -2.30
N VAL A 36 14.54 -3.80 -2.04
CA VAL A 36 15.29 -3.08 -0.99
C VAL A 36 14.39 -2.44 0.03
N ASP A 37 13.16 -2.12 -0.34
CA ASP A 37 12.23 -1.41 0.52
C ASP A 37 10.97 -2.23 0.78
N MET A 38 10.30 -1.95 1.88
CA MET A 38 9.05 -2.58 2.27
C MET A 38 8.06 -1.51 2.69
N THR A 39 6.96 -1.41 1.97
CA THR A 39 5.84 -0.55 2.36
C THR A 39 4.87 -1.36 3.20
N ARG A 40 4.62 -0.92 4.43
CA ARG A 40 3.71 -1.55 5.37
C ARG A 40 2.50 -0.65 5.60
N ILE A 41 1.31 -1.20 5.37
CA ILE A 41 0.03 -0.53 5.59
C ILE A 41 -0.72 -1.33 6.65
N HIS A 42 -1.01 -0.72 7.80
CA HIS A 42 -1.78 -1.40 8.84
C HIS A 42 -3.22 -1.62 8.36
N VAL A 43 -3.75 -2.80 8.62
CA VAL A 43 -5.08 -3.17 8.11
C VAL A 43 -6.20 -2.29 8.68
N GLU A 44 -6.06 -1.83 9.92
CA GLU A 44 -6.99 -0.89 10.55
C GLU A 44 -7.01 0.49 9.89
N ASP A 45 -5.89 0.89 9.28
CA ASP A 45 -5.74 2.18 8.61
C ASP A 45 -6.27 2.17 7.17
N ILE A 46 -6.56 1.01 6.60
CA ILE A 46 -7.15 0.90 5.27
C ILE A 46 -8.56 1.51 5.28
N GLU A 47 -8.74 2.64 4.62
CA GLU A 47 -10.05 3.27 4.45
C GLU A 47 -10.84 2.55 3.37
N SER A 48 -10.25 2.42 2.19
CA SER A 48 -10.86 1.72 1.07
C SER A 48 -9.87 0.78 0.37
N ILE A 49 -10.39 -0.33 -0.15
CA ILE A 49 -9.64 -1.24 -1.01
C ILE A 49 -10.57 -1.75 -2.10
N ARG A 50 -10.15 -1.59 -3.36
CA ARG A 50 -10.96 -1.99 -4.51
C ARG A 50 -10.11 -2.33 -5.72
N ARG A 51 -10.68 -3.07 -6.64
CA ARG A 51 -10.08 -3.25 -7.96
C ARG A 51 -10.19 -1.97 -8.77
N ILE A 52 -9.17 -1.70 -9.58
CA ILE A 52 -9.22 -0.66 -10.60
C ILE A 52 -9.15 -1.25 -11.99
N GLY A 53 -9.91 -0.62 -12.90
CA GLY A 53 -9.96 -1.02 -14.29
C GLY A 53 -8.80 -0.45 -15.10
N ARG A 54 -8.60 -1.03 -16.29
CA ARG A 54 -7.56 -0.61 -17.23
C ARG A 54 -7.74 0.85 -17.69
N GLU A 55 -8.98 1.31 -17.83
CA GLU A 55 -9.28 2.67 -18.26
C GLU A 55 -8.97 3.70 -17.17
N GLU A 56 -9.20 3.33 -15.91
CA GLU A 56 -8.85 4.14 -14.76
C GLU A 56 -7.31 4.26 -14.63
N PHE A 57 -6.59 3.15 -14.78
CA PHE A 57 -5.14 3.15 -14.79
C PHE A 57 -4.52 3.99 -15.92
N LYS A 58 -5.13 4.06 -17.08
CA LYS A 58 -4.66 4.87 -18.21
C LYS A 58 -4.75 6.38 -17.97
N ARG A 59 -5.60 6.83 -17.05
CA ARG A 59 -5.74 8.25 -16.69
C ARG A 59 -4.61 8.76 -15.81
N LEU A 60 -3.88 7.82 -15.18
CA LEU A 60 -2.77 8.16 -14.33
C LEU A 60 -1.60 8.71 -15.16
N THR A 61 -1.14 9.88 -14.77
CA THR A 61 0.02 10.52 -15.38
C THR A 61 1.27 10.18 -14.57
N PRO A 62 2.24 9.48 -15.15
CA PRO A 62 3.50 9.21 -14.47
C PRO A 62 4.24 10.50 -14.15
N LEU A 63 4.70 10.65 -12.92
CA LEU A 63 5.53 11.78 -12.49
C LEU A 63 6.98 11.38 -12.27
N LEU A 64 7.20 10.34 -11.49
CA LEU A 64 8.52 9.88 -11.09
C LEU A 64 8.51 8.36 -10.93
N GLY A 65 9.49 7.66 -11.53
CA GLY A 65 9.63 6.22 -11.43
C GLY A 65 9.81 5.53 -12.77
N SER A 66 9.66 4.21 -12.80
CA SER A 66 9.77 3.39 -13.99
C SER A 66 8.39 2.96 -14.50
N TYR A 67 8.19 3.07 -15.80
CA TYR A 67 6.90 2.80 -16.43
C TYR A 67 7.09 1.92 -17.66
N GLY A 68 7.25 0.63 -17.44
CA GLY A 68 7.31 -0.38 -18.51
C GLY A 68 8.57 -1.22 -18.59
N PHE A 69 9.69 -0.80 -18.02
CA PHE A 69 10.90 -1.61 -17.93
C PHE A 69 10.93 -2.31 -16.56
N GLY A 70 10.65 -3.61 -16.54
CA GLY A 70 10.63 -4.40 -15.33
C GLY A 70 9.41 -4.22 -14.42
N GLY A 71 8.48 -3.30 -14.78
CA GLY A 71 7.27 -3.01 -14.01
C GLY A 71 6.81 -1.57 -14.12
N TYR A 72 5.86 -1.24 -13.25
CA TYR A 72 5.27 0.09 -13.11
C TYR A 72 5.37 0.47 -11.63
N PHE A 73 6.34 1.29 -11.28
CA PHE A 73 6.56 1.71 -9.90
C PHE A 73 6.99 3.17 -9.83
N GLY A 74 6.64 3.83 -8.74
CA GLY A 74 6.88 5.24 -8.52
C GLY A 74 5.62 6.02 -8.20
N TYR A 75 5.59 7.29 -8.57
CA TYR A 75 4.50 8.20 -8.27
C TYR A 75 3.73 8.57 -9.54
N CYS A 76 2.41 8.46 -9.46
CA CYS A 76 1.48 8.91 -10.49
C CYS A 76 0.56 9.98 -9.94
N PHE A 77 -0.01 10.77 -10.83
CA PHE A 77 -1.01 11.79 -10.52
C PHE A 77 -2.25 11.60 -11.40
N ASP A 78 -3.42 11.70 -10.80
CA ASP A 78 -4.69 11.76 -11.52
C ASP A 78 -5.23 13.19 -11.49
N PHE A 79 -5.22 13.85 -12.65
CA PHE A 79 -5.74 15.21 -12.80
C PHE A 79 -7.27 15.30 -12.64
N SER A 80 -7.98 14.19 -12.77
CA SER A 80 -9.45 14.18 -12.64
C SER A 80 -9.89 14.13 -11.17
N GLN A 81 -9.14 13.47 -10.32
CA GLN A 81 -9.40 13.34 -8.89
C GLN A 81 -8.47 14.23 -8.03
N TRP A 82 -7.47 14.84 -8.68
CA TRP A 82 -6.50 15.71 -8.03
C TRP A 82 -5.73 15.03 -6.91
N ASN A 83 -5.37 13.74 -7.14
CA ASN A 83 -4.74 12.87 -6.15
C ASN A 83 -3.44 12.24 -6.64
N PHE A 84 -2.53 11.95 -5.68
CA PHE A 84 -1.28 11.25 -5.90
C PHE A 84 -1.44 9.76 -5.57
N TYR A 85 -0.79 8.92 -6.36
CA TYR A 85 -0.78 7.49 -6.18
C TYR A 85 0.64 6.97 -6.15
N LYS A 86 0.92 6.12 -5.17
CA LYS A 86 2.15 5.31 -5.11
C LYS A 86 1.90 4.02 -5.86
N LEU A 87 2.63 3.80 -6.93
CA LEU A 87 2.42 2.67 -7.83
C LEU A 87 3.45 1.57 -7.58
N TYR A 88 2.97 0.36 -7.35
CA TYR A 88 3.75 -0.86 -7.14
C TYR A 88 3.17 -2.00 -7.97
N ALA A 89 3.31 -1.92 -9.29
CA ALA A 89 2.70 -2.89 -10.20
C ALA A 89 3.74 -3.52 -11.13
N THR A 90 3.71 -4.83 -11.26
CA THR A 90 4.50 -5.57 -12.26
C THR A 90 3.78 -5.67 -13.59
N GLU A 91 2.47 -5.45 -13.61
CA GLU A 91 1.64 -5.52 -14.82
C GLU A 91 0.52 -4.45 -14.78
N ARG A 92 -0.07 -4.17 -15.95
CA ARG A 92 -1.20 -3.23 -16.10
C ARG A 92 -2.57 -3.89 -15.92
N LYS A 93 -2.58 -5.11 -15.44
CA LYS A 93 -3.80 -5.89 -15.20
C LYS A 93 -3.85 -6.28 -13.74
N ARG A 94 -5.02 -6.69 -13.30
CA ARG A 94 -5.20 -7.21 -11.94
C ARG A 94 -4.69 -6.22 -10.87
N LEU A 95 -5.11 -4.96 -11.02
CA LEU A 95 -4.70 -3.87 -10.15
C LEU A 95 -5.70 -3.67 -9.02
N VAL A 96 -5.18 -3.36 -7.85
CA VAL A 96 -5.93 -3.02 -6.64
C VAL A 96 -5.48 -1.65 -6.17
N LEU A 97 -6.42 -0.78 -5.88
CA LEU A 97 -6.22 0.49 -5.21
C LEU A 97 -6.49 0.31 -3.73
N ILE A 98 -5.57 0.79 -2.93
CA ILE A 98 -5.65 0.82 -1.47
C ILE A 98 -5.51 2.27 -1.06
N GLU A 99 -6.47 2.77 -0.31
CA GLU A 99 -6.48 4.11 0.25
C GLU A 99 -6.47 4.00 1.77
N ASP A 100 -5.59 4.74 2.42
CA ASP A 100 -5.53 4.75 3.87
C ASP A 100 -6.15 6.02 4.46
N ILE A 101 -6.34 6.01 5.78
CA ILE A 101 -6.92 7.13 6.53
C ILE A 101 -6.03 8.39 6.54
N TYR A 102 -4.78 8.28 6.08
CA TYR A 102 -3.82 9.38 5.98
C TYR A 102 -3.81 10.04 4.59
N GLU A 103 -4.79 9.71 3.74
CA GLU A 103 -4.91 10.16 2.36
C GLU A 103 -3.80 9.64 1.41
N ASP A 104 -3.02 8.65 1.85
CA ASP A 104 -2.08 7.95 0.98
C ASP A 104 -2.82 6.92 0.12
N SER A 105 -2.49 6.88 -1.16
CA SER A 105 -3.12 5.97 -2.13
C SER A 105 -2.08 5.10 -2.80
N TYR A 106 -2.30 3.79 -2.75
CA TYR A 106 -1.38 2.77 -3.27
C TYR A 106 -2.06 1.95 -4.36
N ILE A 107 -1.38 1.78 -5.48
CA ILE A 107 -1.83 0.90 -6.56
C ILE A 107 -0.86 -0.28 -6.65
N VAL A 108 -1.38 -1.48 -6.46
CA VAL A 108 -0.60 -2.71 -6.49
C VAL A 108 -1.14 -3.67 -7.53
N SER A 109 -0.30 -4.51 -8.11
CA SER A 109 -0.73 -5.65 -8.92
C SER A 109 -0.55 -6.95 -8.15
N CYS A 110 -1.53 -7.83 -8.22
CA CYS A 110 -1.46 -9.16 -7.61
C CYS A 110 -2.10 -10.22 -8.51
N SER A 111 -1.77 -11.49 -8.27
CA SER A 111 -2.28 -12.60 -9.07
C SER A 111 -3.79 -12.80 -8.94
N ASP A 112 -4.35 -12.54 -7.77
CA ASP A 112 -5.78 -12.65 -7.49
C ASP A 112 -6.28 -11.41 -6.72
N PRO A 113 -6.71 -10.36 -7.46
CA PRO A 113 -7.17 -9.11 -6.84
C PRO A 113 -8.46 -9.27 -6.02
N ASP A 114 -9.34 -10.16 -6.43
CA ASP A 114 -10.63 -10.35 -5.74
C ASP A 114 -10.40 -10.98 -4.37
N THR A 115 -9.58 -12.02 -4.30
CA THR A 115 -9.19 -12.63 -3.03
C THR A 115 -8.44 -11.65 -2.13
N LEU A 116 -7.54 -10.85 -2.68
CA LEU A 116 -6.81 -9.84 -1.90
C LEU A 116 -7.78 -8.80 -1.29
N VAL A 117 -8.72 -8.29 -2.08
CA VAL A 117 -9.71 -7.30 -1.62
C VAL A 117 -10.58 -7.91 -0.51
N ASP A 118 -11.11 -9.11 -0.71
CA ASP A 118 -11.98 -9.78 0.27
C ASP A 118 -11.25 -10.07 1.59
N LEU A 119 -10.01 -10.57 1.51
CA LEU A 119 -9.23 -10.87 2.70
C LEU A 119 -8.83 -9.61 3.46
N ALA A 120 -8.43 -8.55 2.75
CA ALA A 120 -8.06 -7.28 3.37
C ALA A 120 -9.25 -6.60 4.07
N ILE A 121 -10.44 -6.63 3.46
CA ILE A 121 -11.66 -6.12 4.09
C ILE A 121 -11.97 -6.89 5.37
N ARG A 122 -11.93 -8.22 5.32
CA ARG A 122 -12.19 -9.07 6.50
C ARG A 122 -11.17 -8.85 7.62
N ALA A 123 -9.88 -8.72 7.27
CA ALA A 123 -8.82 -8.44 8.24
C ALA A 123 -9.02 -7.06 8.89
N ARG A 124 -9.32 -6.03 8.09
CA ARG A 124 -9.62 -4.69 8.56
C ARG A 124 -10.80 -4.65 9.53
N ASP A 125 -11.91 -5.25 9.14
CA ASP A 125 -13.14 -5.21 9.92
C ASP A 125 -12.97 -5.96 11.24
N ARG A 126 -12.29 -7.11 11.23
CA ARG A 126 -11.93 -7.86 12.44
C ARG A 126 -11.04 -7.02 13.37
N LYS A 127 -10.00 -6.40 12.84
CA LYS A 127 -9.05 -5.60 13.62
C LYS A 127 -9.73 -4.37 14.24
N ARG A 128 -10.56 -3.68 13.48
CA ARG A 128 -11.35 -2.54 13.99
C ARG A 128 -12.32 -2.96 15.11
N GLU A 129 -12.93 -4.13 14.98
CA GLU A 129 -13.80 -4.67 16.03
C GLU A 129 -13.01 -5.02 17.30
N GLU A 130 -11.82 -5.61 17.18
CA GLU A 130 -10.94 -5.88 18.31
C GLU A 130 -10.53 -4.61 19.04
N ILE A 131 -10.11 -3.59 18.31
CA ILE A 131 -9.73 -2.28 18.86
C ILE A 131 -10.92 -1.65 19.58
N PHE A 132 -12.10 -1.66 18.96
CA PHE A 132 -13.31 -1.12 19.55
C PHE A 132 -13.67 -1.83 20.87
N ARG A 133 -13.64 -3.17 20.90
CA ARG A 133 -13.89 -3.96 22.11
C ARG A 133 -12.87 -3.64 23.21
N ALA A 134 -11.58 -3.56 22.86
CA ALA A 134 -10.53 -3.23 23.81
C ALA A 134 -10.71 -1.83 24.40
N THR A 135 -11.12 -0.85 23.59
CA THR A 135 -11.40 0.53 24.03
C THR A 135 -12.58 0.57 24.99
N VAL A 136 -13.70 -0.07 24.65
CA VAL A 136 -14.89 -0.12 25.50
C VAL A 136 -14.62 -0.83 26.85
N MET A 137 -13.83 -1.91 26.82
CA MET A 137 -13.45 -2.61 28.06
C MET A 137 -12.55 -1.76 28.96
N ASN A 138 -11.66 -0.95 28.38
CA ASN A 138 -10.78 -0.07 29.13
C ASN A 138 -11.55 1.12 29.73
N GLU A 139 -12.51 1.67 29.00
CA GLU A 139 -13.37 2.78 29.47
C GLU A 139 -14.27 2.35 30.62
N ASN A 140 -14.76 1.11 30.62
CA ASN A 140 -15.59 0.54 31.68
C ASN A 140 -14.77 -0.04 32.86
N ARG A 141 -13.45 0.09 32.88
CA ARG A 141 -12.64 -0.33 34.02
C ARG A 141 -12.90 0.62 35.19
N PRO A 142 -13.38 0.13 36.36
CA PRO A 142 -13.55 0.98 37.52
C PRO A 142 -12.21 1.61 37.89
N ALA A 143 -12.25 2.89 38.24
CA ALA A 143 -11.06 3.60 38.70
C ALA A 143 -10.42 2.77 39.87
N PRO A 144 -9.10 2.65 39.93
CA PRO A 144 -8.45 1.98 41.03
C PRO A 144 -8.91 2.64 42.30
N THR A 145 -9.55 1.85 43.15
CA THR A 145 -9.97 2.30 44.51
C THR A 145 -8.69 2.35 45.34
N ASP A 146 -8.02 3.47 45.29
CA ASP A 146 -6.87 3.77 46.11
C ASP A 146 -7.38 4.38 47.41
N LEU A 147 -6.84 4.14 48.49
CA LEU A 147 -5.61 3.79 49.13
C LEU A 147 -5.95 3.46 50.57
N PRO A 148 -5.30 2.57 51.28
CA PRO A 148 -5.24 2.63 52.71
C PRO A 148 -4.23 3.72 53.15
N GLU A 149 -4.63 4.57 54.01
CA GLU A 149 -3.76 5.45 54.78
C GLU A 149 -2.69 4.67 55.55
#